data_37dd2b9a8c9cafa4df0a82569b3e459a
#
_entry.id   37dd2b9a8c9cafa4df0a82569b3e459a
#
_cell.length_a   1.000
_cell.length_b   1.000
_cell.length_c   1.000
_cell.angle_alpha   90.00
_cell.angle_beta   90.00
_cell.angle_gamma   90.00
#
_symmetry.space_group_name_H-M   'P 1'
#
loop_
_entity.id
_entity.type
_entity.pdbx_description
1 polymer ?
#
loop_
_entity_poly.entity_id
_entity_poly.type
_entity_poly.pdbx_seq_one_letter_code
_entity_poly.pdbx_strand_id
1 'polypeptide(L)'
;MTCIKCHKQAPDDAIFCPYCGKKQTSSPRKPKHSPNGTGSAYKRGAGWVAQAVVGYRELPDDFMDPANRRQRVPIKKTKAGFPTKAAALAYIPQLKNTVEQSTLTLQQIYDAWEPWYSPRVDSSTMNGYRAAYAYFKKLHETKIVQITAGDLQECMDACPRGKRTHQNMKVVAGLLWKYAKDKHIVTQVESENLYTGKGKSKKREALSDIEVEKIRKAIGKYRYADYIYALCYLGYRPGEMLELRKDQVIEHDGRLFLVEGKKTEAGIGRTVPVHQKIEQIIRIRLFIPGTDLVFPQYQFGKVSKKHPVALFEGFKEMSDNYFREMTFKPIMAALGIAEGKVPYGARHTFSNKLKKADGDDRDKAALIGHSDYTFTQTKYQSTDQDELLAIVDSMK
;
A
#
# COMPACT_ATOMS: atom_id res chain seq x y z
N MET A 1 29.82 73.78 -7.48
CA MET A 1 28.58 73.02 -7.25
C MET A 1 27.67 73.71 -6.24
N THR A 2 26.35 73.49 -6.32
CA THR A 2 25.42 74.04 -5.31
C THR A 2 25.31 73.07 -4.11
N CYS A 3 25.48 73.62 -2.89
CA CYS A 3 25.41 72.80 -1.68
C CYS A 3 24.06 72.11 -1.47
N ILE A 4 24.03 70.82 -1.21
CA ILE A 4 22.83 70.00 -1.02
C ILE A 4 22.01 70.32 0.24
N LYS A 5 22.57 71.16 1.18
CA LYS A 5 21.89 71.53 2.42
C LYS A 5 21.51 73.02 2.46
N CYS A 6 22.43 73.95 2.15
CA CYS A 6 22.17 75.39 2.26
C CYS A 6 22.00 76.07 0.93
N HIS A 7 22.09 75.38 -0.15
CA HIS A 7 21.88 75.81 -1.55
C HIS A 7 22.80 76.97 -2.00
N LYS A 8 23.85 77.29 -1.23
CA LYS A 8 24.86 78.26 -1.62
C LYS A 8 25.87 77.66 -2.59
N GLN A 9 26.41 78.49 -3.49
CA GLN A 9 27.47 78.07 -4.41
C GLN A 9 28.77 77.74 -3.62
N ALA A 10 29.29 76.58 -3.87
CA ALA A 10 30.56 76.12 -3.31
C ALA A 10 31.52 75.66 -4.43
N PRO A 11 32.83 75.65 -4.23
CA PRO A 11 33.77 75.13 -5.21
C PRO A 11 33.37 73.72 -5.68
N ASP A 12 33.63 73.36 -6.92
CA ASP A 12 33.18 72.11 -7.52
C ASP A 12 33.92 70.90 -6.93
N ASP A 13 35.09 71.11 -6.36
CA ASP A 13 35.93 70.08 -5.70
C ASP A 13 35.73 70.04 -4.16
N ALA A 14 34.84 70.88 -3.62
CA ALA A 14 34.63 70.92 -2.16
C ALA A 14 33.99 69.63 -1.58
N ILE A 15 34.73 68.91 -0.77
CA ILE A 15 34.26 67.72 -0.04
C ILE A 15 33.23 68.13 1.04
N PHE A 16 33.38 69.31 1.62
CA PHE A 16 32.49 69.91 2.61
C PHE A 16 32.07 71.31 2.19
N CYS A 17 30.85 71.72 2.42
CA CYS A 17 30.40 73.05 2.15
C CYS A 17 31.09 74.06 3.11
N PRO A 18 31.74 75.10 2.56
CA PRO A 18 32.42 76.07 3.43
C PRO A 18 31.45 76.93 4.25
N TYR A 19 30.16 76.99 3.87
CA TYR A 19 29.16 77.79 4.59
C TYR A 19 28.36 77.07 5.64
N CYS A 20 28.15 75.72 5.55
CA CYS A 20 27.32 74.99 6.48
C CYS A 20 27.94 73.69 6.95
N GLY A 21 29.17 73.39 6.57
CA GLY A 21 29.92 72.18 6.97
C GLY A 21 29.35 70.85 6.43
N LYS A 22 28.29 70.91 5.58
CA LYS A 22 27.71 69.66 5.05
C LYS A 22 28.64 69.02 4.05
N LYS A 23 28.92 67.73 4.21
CA LYS A 23 29.67 66.90 3.25
C LYS A 23 28.90 66.82 1.91
N GLN A 24 29.53 67.20 0.79
CA GLN A 24 28.93 67.33 -0.54
C GLN A 24 29.08 66.05 -1.38
N THR A 25 30.02 65.19 -1.06
CA THR A 25 30.17 63.91 -1.72
C THR A 25 29.22 62.90 -1.10
N SER A 26 28.00 62.80 -1.61
CA SER A 26 27.19 61.62 -1.47
C SER A 26 27.56 60.66 -2.62
N SER A 27 28.56 59.86 -2.44
CA SER A 27 28.63 58.64 -3.24
C SER A 27 27.35 57.88 -2.97
N PRO A 28 26.46 57.60 -3.97
CA PRO A 28 25.33 56.77 -3.73
C PRO A 28 25.85 55.45 -3.18
N ARG A 29 25.44 55.11 -1.97
CA ARG A 29 25.76 53.79 -1.41
C ARG A 29 25.21 52.79 -2.41
N LYS A 30 26.10 52.15 -3.20
CA LYS A 30 25.70 51.01 -4.03
C LYS A 30 25.00 50.01 -3.12
N PRO A 31 23.73 49.67 -3.38
CA PRO A 31 23.07 48.66 -2.59
C PRO A 31 23.97 47.41 -2.63
N LYS A 32 24.35 46.87 -1.47
CA LYS A 32 25.10 45.63 -1.39
C LYS A 32 24.16 44.51 -1.85
N HIS A 33 24.11 44.27 -3.15
CA HIS A 33 23.44 43.09 -3.68
C HIS A 33 24.29 41.87 -3.36
N SER A 34 23.66 40.89 -2.74
CA SER A 34 24.29 39.57 -2.61
C SER A 34 24.54 39.00 -4.03
N PRO A 35 25.64 38.26 -4.24
CA PRO A 35 25.89 37.63 -5.52
C PRO A 35 24.70 36.83 -6.00
N ASN A 36 24.45 36.84 -7.33
CA ASN A 36 23.35 36.08 -7.92
C ASN A 36 23.44 34.59 -7.48
N GLY A 37 22.31 34.03 -7.10
CA GLY A 37 22.24 32.63 -6.67
C GLY A 37 22.50 32.35 -5.18
N THR A 38 22.94 33.34 -4.35
CA THR A 38 23.22 33.13 -2.94
C THR A 38 21.96 33.03 -2.07
N GLY A 39 20.78 33.43 -2.58
CA GLY A 39 19.55 33.53 -1.81
C GLY A 39 19.44 34.87 -1.04
N SER A 40 18.36 35.06 -0.33
CA SER A 40 18.10 36.30 0.43
C SER A 40 17.36 36.02 1.73
N ALA A 41 17.49 36.95 2.69
CA ALA A 41 16.68 36.94 3.92
C ALA A 41 15.99 38.30 4.06
N TYR A 42 14.69 38.27 4.35
CA TYR A 42 13.87 39.46 4.55
C TYR A 42 13.04 39.33 5.84
N LYS A 43 12.66 40.49 6.38
CA LYS A 43 11.84 40.56 7.61
C LYS A 43 10.37 40.37 7.28
N ARG A 44 9.67 39.55 8.06
CA ARG A 44 8.22 39.36 7.95
C ARG A 44 7.63 39.26 9.37
N GLY A 45 6.88 40.26 9.76
CA GLY A 45 6.41 40.39 11.16
C GLY A 45 7.57 40.49 12.14
N ALA A 46 7.51 39.74 13.25
CA ALA A 46 8.54 39.72 14.28
C ALA A 46 9.79 38.91 13.90
N GLY A 47 9.75 38.09 12.85
CA GLY A 47 10.82 37.18 12.45
C GLY A 47 11.44 37.44 11.09
N TRP A 48 12.46 36.65 10.75
CA TRP A 48 13.13 36.63 9.46
C TRP A 48 12.76 35.43 8.63
N VAL A 49 12.75 35.59 7.31
CA VAL A 49 12.45 34.55 6.34
C VAL A 49 13.68 34.36 5.46
N ALA A 50 14.18 33.11 5.37
CA ALA A 50 15.17 32.72 4.38
C ALA A 50 14.47 32.41 3.06
N GLN A 51 15.05 32.83 1.93
CA GLN A 51 14.54 32.55 0.59
C GLN A 51 15.68 32.16 -0.33
N ALA A 52 15.48 31.10 -1.10
CA ALA A 52 16.37 30.69 -2.18
C ALA A 52 15.57 30.42 -3.47
N VAL A 53 16.14 30.75 -4.62
CA VAL A 53 15.68 30.28 -5.92
C VAL A 53 16.23 28.87 -6.09
N VAL A 54 15.32 27.91 -6.26
CA VAL A 54 15.64 26.49 -6.26
C VAL A 54 15.49 25.84 -7.63
N GLY A 55 14.98 26.59 -8.60
CA GLY A 55 14.82 26.16 -9.99
C GLY A 55 14.05 27.20 -10.79
N TYR A 56 13.75 26.85 -12.01
CA TYR A 56 12.94 27.68 -12.91
C TYR A 56 11.88 26.78 -13.55
N ARG A 57 10.64 27.27 -13.62
CA ARG A 57 9.53 26.65 -14.34
C ARG A 57 9.41 27.32 -15.70
N GLU A 58 9.33 26.54 -16.77
CA GLU A 58 8.96 27.03 -18.08
C GLU A 58 7.45 27.29 -18.11
N LEU A 59 7.04 28.40 -18.71
CA LEU A 59 5.63 28.69 -18.93
C LEU A 59 5.18 27.95 -20.20
N PRO A 60 3.94 27.41 -20.23
CA PRO A 60 3.34 26.91 -21.46
C PRO A 60 3.30 28.02 -22.55
N ASP A 61 3.43 27.59 -23.79
CA ASP A 61 3.48 28.54 -24.97
C ASP A 61 2.25 29.47 -25.07
N ASP A 62 1.12 29.06 -24.55
CA ASP A 62 -0.14 29.82 -24.50
C ASP A 62 -0.11 31.04 -23.55
N PHE A 63 0.91 31.13 -22.69
CA PHE A 63 1.12 32.24 -21.74
C PHE A 63 2.21 33.21 -22.16
N MET A 64 2.58 33.20 -23.43
CA MET A 64 3.61 34.10 -23.98
C MET A 64 3.06 35.50 -24.15
N ASP A 65 3.28 36.38 -23.17
CA ASP A 65 3.18 37.82 -23.36
C ASP A 65 4.34 38.30 -24.27
N PRO A 66 4.06 38.81 -25.48
CA PRO A 66 5.12 39.25 -26.40
C PRO A 66 6.06 40.33 -25.82
N ALA A 67 5.61 41.04 -24.79
CA ALA A 67 6.39 42.07 -24.08
C ALA A 67 7.28 41.48 -22.97
N ASN A 68 7.04 40.23 -22.52
CA ASN A 68 7.72 39.62 -21.39
C ASN A 68 8.65 38.49 -21.85
N ARG A 69 9.89 38.83 -22.18
CA ARG A 69 10.95 37.89 -22.63
C ARG A 69 11.38 36.83 -21.60
N ARG A 70 10.68 36.65 -20.51
CA ARG A 70 11.02 35.68 -19.49
C ARG A 70 10.24 34.36 -19.71
N GLN A 71 10.84 33.46 -20.43
CA GLN A 71 10.32 32.09 -20.61
C GLN A 71 10.36 31.23 -19.32
N ARG A 72 10.93 31.75 -18.24
CA ARG A 72 11.16 30.97 -17.01
C ARG A 72 10.77 31.76 -15.77
N VAL A 73 9.89 31.18 -14.94
CA VAL A 73 9.52 31.74 -13.64
C VAL A 73 10.37 31.05 -12.56
N PRO A 74 11.06 31.81 -11.68
CA PRO A 74 11.87 31.23 -10.62
C PRO A 74 10.99 30.53 -9.58
N ILE A 75 11.31 29.28 -9.29
CA ILE A 75 10.73 28.51 -8.17
C ILE A 75 11.49 28.96 -6.92
N LYS A 76 10.78 29.62 -6.00
CA LYS A 76 11.36 30.13 -4.76
C LYS A 76 10.92 29.23 -3.58
N LYS A 77 11.89 28.79 -2.76
CA LYS A 77 11.61 28.18 -1.46
C LYS A 77 11.88 29.18 -0.35
N THR A 78 11.01 29.15 0.68
CA THR A 78 11.09 30.06 1.83
C THR A 78 10.94 29.25 3.14
N LYS A 79 11.68 29.65 4.16
CA LYS A 79 11.51 29.19 5.55
C LYS A 79 11.42 30.39 6.46
N ALA A 80 10.33 30.50 7.19
CA ALA A 80 10.11 31.57 8.18
C ALA A 80 10.47 31.11 9.61
N GLY A 81 10.45 32.05 10.56
CA GLY A 81 10.60 31.75 11.97
C GLY A 81 12.02 31.93 12.53
N PHE A 82 12.92 32.59 11.79
CA PHE A 82 14.26 32.88 12.29
C PHE A 82 14.27 34.14 13.15
N PRO A 83 14.96 34.13 14.31
CA PRO A 83 15.03 35.28 15.20
C PRO A 83 15.92 36.40 14.64
N THR A 84 16.90 36.05 13.78
CA THR A 84 17.86 37.01 13.23
C THR A 84 18.04 36.82 11.71
N LYS A 85 18.49 37.90 11.05
CA LYS A 85 18.86 37.85 9.61
C LYS A 85 20.00 36.85 9.38
N ALA A 86 20.96 36.79 10.29
CA ALA A 86 22.11 35.90 10.18
C ALA A 86 21.69 34.43 10.24
N ALA A 87 20.78 34.07 11.14
CA ALA A 87 20.21 32.72 11.23
C ALA A 87 19.43 32.35 9.96
N ALA A 88 18.64 33.26 9.39
CA ALA A 88 17.94 33.04 8.13
C ALA A 88 18.92 32.83 6.95
N LEU A 89 19.99 33.62 6.87
CA LEU A 89 21.02 33.48 5.84
C LEU A 89 21.79 32.16 5.98
N ALA A 90 22.13 31.75 7.21
CA ALA A 90 22.79 30.47 7.49
C ALA A 90 21.95 29.25 7.06
N TYR A 91 20.63 29.38 7.01
CA TYR A 91 19.72 28.31 6.58
C TYR A 91 19.61 28.18 5.04
N ILE A 92 20.02 29.18 4.27
CA ILE A 92 19.92 29.17 2.80
C ILE A 92 20.61 27.97 2.14
N PRO A 93 21.81 27.51 2.54
CA PRO A 93 22.42 26.31 2.01
C PRO A 93 21.52 25.07 2.17
N GLN A 94 20.81 24.95 3.27
CA GLN A 94 19.87 23.84 3.50
C GLN A 94 18.65 23.92 2.55
N LEU A 95 18.14 25.12 2.25
CA LEU A 95 17.12 25.30 1.21
C LEU A 95 17.64 24.89 -0.17
N LYS A 96 18.91 25.11 -0.48
CA LYS A 96 19.55 24.73 -1.75
C LYS A 96 19.86 23.23 -1.80
N ASN A 97 20.33 22.64 -0.72
CA ASN A 97 20.56 21.18 -0.64
C ASN A 97 19.25 20.40 -0.86
N THR A 98 18.10 20.94 -0.43
CA THR A 98 16.79 20.43 -0.82
C THR A 98 16.54 20.55 -2.35
N VAL A 99 17.27 21.41 -3.05
CA VAL A 99 17.15 21.58 -4.54
C VAL A 99 17.96 20.55 -5.28
N GLU A 100 19.18 20.27 -4.84
CA GLU A 100 19.98 19.19 -5.45
C GLU A 100 19.27 17.85 -5.32
N GLN A 101 18.65 17.58 -4.16
CA GLN A 101 17.76 16.43 -3.96
C GLN A 101 16.46 16.53 -4.77
N SER A 102 15.97 17.72 -5.07
CA SER A 102 14.76 17.96 -5.89
C SER A 102 14.97 17.68 -7.38
N THR A 103 16.17 17.33 -7.82
CA THR A 103 16.45 16.81 -9.17
C THR A 103 16.15 15.32 -9.31
N LEU A 104 15.88 14.63 -8.20
CA LEU A 104 15.59 13.20 -8.20
C LEU A 104 14.32 12.89 -8.98
N THR A 105 14.39 11.85 -9.81
CA THR A 105 13.25 11.34 -10.55
C THR A 105 12.33 10.53 -9.63
N LEU A 106 11.10 10.30 -10.06
CA LEU A 106 10.16 9.42 -9.34
C LEU A 106 10.74 8.01 -9.15
N GLN A 107 11.47 7.48 -10.14
CA GLN A 107 12.14 6.19 -10.06
C GLN A 107 13.21 6.19 -8.97
N GLN A 108 14.06 7.19 -8.92
CA GLN A 108 15.10 7.29 -7.90
C GLN A 108 14.52 7.40 -6.47
N ILE A 109 13.40 8.10 -6.32
CA ILE A 109 12.67 8.12 -5.03
C ILE A 109 12.11 6.75 -4.69
N TYR A 110 11.55 6.05 -5.67
CA TYR A 110 11.02 4.69 -5.48
C TYR A 110 12.13 3.71 -5.08
N ASP A 111 13.26 3.73 -5.76
CA ASP A 111 14.41 2.85 -5.50
C ASP A 111 15.01 3.06 -4.09
N ALA A 112 14.96 4.30 -3.60
CA ALA A 112 15.38 4.61 -2.23
C ALA A 112 14.31 4.26 -1.17
N TRP A 113 13.02 4.38 -1.53
CA TRP A 113 11.90 4.12 -0.64
C TRP A 113 11.62 2.62 -0.47
N GLU A 114 11.67 1.82 -1.53
CA GLU A 114 11.26 0.42 -1.51
C GLU A 114 12.04 -0.42 -0.48
N PRO A 115 13.39 -0.43 -0.46
CA PRO A 115 14.14 -1.21 0.53
C PRO A 115 13.94 -0.70 1.97
N TRP A 116 13.65 0.59 2.12
CA TRP A 116 13.35 1.16 3.44
C TRP A 116 11.95 0.76 3.93
N TYR A 117 10.96 0.65 3.02
CA TYR A 117 9.57 0.41 3.38
C TYR A 117 9.20 -1.09 3.41
N SER A 118 9.78 -1.91 2.53
CA SER A 118 9.42 -3.32 2.38
C SER A 118 9.53 -4.16 3.66
N PRO A 119 10.47 -3.94 4.60
CA PRO A 119 10.52 -4.69 5.86
C PRO A 119 9.38 -4.34 6.85
N ARG A 120 8.59 -3.29 6.56
CA ARG A 120 7.52 -2.78 7.43
C ARG A 120 6.14 -3.29 7.06
N VAL A 121 6.04 -4.04 5.96
CA VAL A 121 4.76 -4.56 5.44
C VAL A 121 4.92 -5.98 4.95
N ASP A 122 3.80 -6.72 4.87
CA ASP A 122 3.81 -8.06 4.30
C ASP A 122 4.24 -8.04 2.83
N SER A 123 4.90 -9.12 2.40
CA SER A 123 5.33 -9.31 1.01
C SER A 123 4.18 -9.19 0.00
N SER A 124 2.99 -9.65 0.35
CA SER A 124 1.78 -9.55 -0.49
C SER A 124 1.33 -8.09 -0.67
N THR A 125 1.42 -7.27 0.37
CA THR A 125 1.13 -5.84 0.33
C THR A 125 2.15 -5.13 -0.56
N MET A 126 3.44 -5.42 -0.37
CA MET A 126 4.50 -4.82 -1.17
C MET A 126 4.39 -5.20 -2.64
N ASN A 127 4.05 -6.45 -2.97
CA ASN A 127 3.79 -6.88 -4.34
C ASN A 127 2.62 -6.11 -4.97
N GLY A 128 1.57 -5.81 -4.19
CA GLY A 128 0.47 -4.95 -4.62
C GLY A 128 0.90 -3.51 -4.94
N TYR A 129 1.84 -2.97 -4.17
CA TYR A 129 2.41 -1.62 -4.40
C TYR A 129 3.36 -1.61 -5.59
N ARG A 130 4.22 -2.63 -5.78
CA ARG A 130 5.06 -2.80 -6.98
C ARG A 130 4.22 -2.81 -8.25
N ALA A 131 3.18 -3.64 -8.27
CA ALA A 131 2.26 -3.74 -9.39
C ALA A 131 1.52 -2.43 -9.67
N ALA A 132 1.15 -1.67 -8.63
CA ALA A 132 0.50 -0.37 -8.76
C ALA A 132 1.47 0.70 -9.25
N TYR A 133 2.71 0.73 -8.74
CA TYR A 133 3.75 1.66 -9.17
C TYR A 133 4.08 1.54 -10.65
N ALA A 134 4.06 0.32 -11.20
CA ALA A 134 4.32 0.09 -12.62
C ALA A 134 3.38 0.87 -13.56
N TYR A 135 2.19 1.26 -13.11
CA TYR A 135 1.25 2.10 -13.90
C TYR A 135 1.67 3.57 -13.99
N PHE A 136 2.61 4.02 -13.16
CA PHE A 136 3.21 5.35 -13.25
C PHE A 136 4.43 5.40 -14.18
N LYS A 137 4.64 4.39 -15.04
CA LYS A 137 5.82 4.27 -15.91
C LYS A 137 6.12 5.54 -16.71
N LYS A 138 5.11 6.26 -17.17
CA LYS A 138 5.28 7.53 -17.88
C LYS A 138 6.05 8.59 -17.05
N LEU A 139 5.95 8.52 -15.72
CA LEU A 139 6.49 9.50 -14.79
C LEU A 139 7.80 9.06 -14.14
N HIS A 140 8.29 7.84 -14.38
CA HIS A 140 9.47 7.31 -13.71
C HIS A 140 10.69 8.19 -13.87
N GLU A 141 10.92 8.72 -15.09
CA GLU A 141 12.06 9.59 -15.40
C GLU A 141 11.77 11.08 -15.15
N THR A 142 10.55 11.41 -14.72
CA THR A 142 10.18 12.78 -14.42
C THR A 142 10.64 13.15 -13.01
N LYS A 143 11.21 14.34 -12.86
CA LYS A 143 11.60 14.87 -11.54
C LYS A 143 10.39 14.99 -10.63
N ILE A 144 10.46 14.43 -9.42
CA ILE A 144 9.30 14.39 -8.50
C ILE A 144 8.70 15.79 -8.23
N VAL A 145 9.52 16.83 -8.24
CA VAL A 145 9.07 18.22 -8.04
C VAL A 145 8.30 18.80 -9.22
N GLN A 146 8.34 18.16 -10.38
CA GLN A 146 7.61 18.58 -11.60
C GLN A 146 6.29 17.82 -11.76
N ILE A 147 6.14 16.68 -11.07
CA ILE A 147 4.93 15.87 -11.17
C ILE A 147 3.82 16.54 -10.36
N THR A 148 2.68 16.70 -11.00
CA THR A 148 1.46 17.27 -10.41
C THR A 148 0.44 16.19 -10.08
N ALA A 149 -0.56 16.53 -9.28
CA ALA A 149 -1.70 15.63 -9.02
C ALA A 149 -2.43 15.26 -10.33
N GLY A 150 -2.45 16.15 -11.32
CA GLY A 150 -3.02 15.90 -12.64
C GLY A 150 -2.29 14.78 -13.39
N ASP A 151 -0.96 14.81 -13.40
CA ASP A 151 -0.14 13.77 -14.04
C ASP A 151 -0.35 12.38 -13.40
N LEU A 152 -0.44 12.35 -12.06
CA LEU A 152 -0.75 11.13 -11.32
C LEU A 152 -2.16 10.63 -11.66
N GLN A 153 -3.15 11.53 -11.72
CA GLN A 153 -4.52 11.20 -12.06
C GLN A 153 -4.64 10.66 -13.49
N GLU A 154 -3.95 11.26 -14.46
CA GLU A 154 -3.90 10.76 -15.83
C GLU A 154 -3.40 9.32 -15.91
N CYS A 155 -2.33 8.99 -15.17
CA CYS A 155 -1.84 7.60 -15.09
C CYS A 155 -2.86 6.66 -14.45
N MET A 156 -3.60 7.13 -13.44
CA MET A 156 -4.66 6.33 -12.81
C MET A 156 -5.83 6.10 -13.76
N ASP A 157 -6.28 7.14 -14.48
CA ASP A 157 -7.40 7.06 -15.42
C ASP A 157 -7.07 6.17 -16.63
N ALA A 158 -5.81 6.14 -17.06
CA ALA A 158 -5.31 5.25 -18.09
C ALA A 158 -5.15 3.78 -17.62
N CYS A 159 -5.24 3.50 -16.32
CA CYS A 159 -5.07 2.15 -15.79
C CYS A 159 -6.32 1.29 -16.04
N PRO A 160 -6.22 0.16 -16.82
CA PRO A 160 -7.38 -0.66 -17.16
C PRO A 160 -7.84 -1.57 -16.02
N ARG A 161 -7.21 -1.48 -14.85
CA ARG A 161 -7.49 -2.35 -13.69
C ARG A 161 -8.65 -1.82 -12.85
N GLY A 162 -9.14 -2.69 -11.96
CA GLY A 162 -10.26 -2.35 -11.09
C GLY A 162 -9.89 -1.43 -9.91
N LYS A 163 -10.92 -0.99 -9.19
CA LYS A 163 -10.83 -0.05 -8.05
C LYS A 163 -9.70 -0.35 -7.06
N ARG A 164 -9.43 -1.62 -6.74
CA ARG A 164 -8.37 -1.99 -5.79
C ARG A 164 -6.97 -1.57 -6.29
N THR A 165 -6.71 -1.71 -7.59
CA THR A 165 -5.44 -1.27 -8.17
C THR A 165 -5.32 0.26 -8.09
N HIS A 166 -6.39 1.00 -8.41
CA HIS A 166 -6.42 2.46 -8.27
C HIS A 166 -6.21 2.90 -6.82
N GLN A 167 -6.80 2.19 -5.84
CA GLN A 167 -6.53 2.43 -4.42
C GLN A 167 -5.05 2.22 -4.08
N ASN A 168 -4.45 1.13 -4.56
CA ASN A 168 -3.03 0.87 -4.34
C ASN A 168 -2.15 1.92 -5.03
N MET A 169 -2.51 2.40 -6.24
CA MET A 169 -1.83 3.51 -6.91
C MET A 169 -1.86 4.78 -6.07
N LYS A 170 -3.04 5.16 -5.55
CA LYS A 170 -3.15 6.31 -4.65
C LYS A 170 -2.29 6.13 -3.40
N VAL A 171 -2.32 4.95 -2.78
CA VAL A 171 -1.55 4.65 -1.56
C VAL A 171 -0.05 4.74 -1.84
N VAL A 172 0.46 4.08 -2.89
CA VAL A 172 1.89 4.10 -3.18
C VAL A 172 2.37 5.51 -3.55
N ALA A 173 1.60 6.27 -4.33
CA ALA A 173 1.90 7.68 -4.58
C ALA A 173 1.98 8.46 -3.27
N GLY A 174 0.99 8.31 -2.37
CA GLY A 174 1.00 8.95 -1.04
C GLY A 174 2.23 8.61 -0.21
N LEU A 175 2.62 7.34 -0.18
CA LEU A 175 3.80 6.88 0.55
C LEU A 175 5.09 7.47 -0.02
N LEU A 176 5.25 7.53 -1.35
CA LEU A 176 6.42 8.12 -2.00
C LEU A 176 6.54 9.62 -1.73
N TRP A 177 5.43 10.37 -1.86
CA TRP A 177 5.44 11.81 -1.56
C TRP A 177 5.66 12.09 -0.08
N LYS A 178 5.10 11.27 0.82
CA LYS A 178 5.37 11.38 2.25
C LYS A 178 6.84 11.13 2.55
N TYR A 179 7.44 10.08 1.99
CA TYR A 179 8.86 9.81 2.12
C TYR A 179 9.73 10.95 1.60
N ALA A 180 9.42 11.46 0.40
CA ALA A 180 10.13 12.58 -0.19
C ALA A 180 9.98 13.87 0.65
N LYS A 181 8.81 14.10 1.27
CA LYS A 181 8.59 15.23 2.19
C LYS A 181 9.39 15.08 3.48
N ASP A 182 9.42 13.90 4.07
CA ASP A 182 10.21 13.61 5.28
C ASP A 182 11.73 13.78 5.02
N LYS A 183 12.17 13.54 3.79
CA LYS A 183 13.54 13.80 3.33
C LYS A 183 13.77 15.23 2.84
N HIS A 184 12.79 16.11 3.00
CA HIS A 184 12.84 17.51 2.55
C HIS A 184 13.06 17.69 1.02
N ILE A 185 12.73 16.69 0.21
CA ILE A 185 12.84 16.72 -1.25
C ILE A 185 11.67 17.51 -1.87
N VAL A 186 10.47 17.33 -1.32
CA VAL A 186 9.26 18.05 -1.71
C VAL A 186 8.64 18.76 -0.51
N THR A 187 7.82 19.78 -0.74
CA THR A 187 7.16 20.56 0.33
C THR A 187 5.71 20.16 0.58
N GLN A 188 5.05 19.61 -0.43
CA GLN A 188 3.64 19.20 -0.38
C GLN A 188 3.45 17.79 -0.93
N VAL A 189 2.29 17.20 -0.65
CA VAL A 189 1.94 15.83 -1.08
C VAL A 189 0.90 15.94 -2.20
N GLU A 190 1.32 15.72 -3.45
CA GLU A 190 0.44 15.84 -4.62
C GLU A 190 -0.64 14.75 -4.71
N SER A 191 -0.47 13.64 -4.00
CA SER A 191 -1.39 12.50 -4.05
C SER A 191 -2.64 12.63 -3.19
N GLU A 192 -2.78 13.68 -2.37
CA GLU A 192 -3.90 13.80 -1.41
C GLU A 192 -5.27 13.85 -2.12
N ASN A 193 -5.35 14.55 -3.25
CA ASN A 193 -6.58 14.79 -3.99
C ASN A 193 -6.87 13.80 -5.13
N LEU A 194 -6.19 12.65 -5.17
CA LEU A 194 -6.40 11.66 -6.23
C LEU A 194 -7.73 10.91 -6.06
N TYR A 195 -8.43 10.69 -7.16
CA TYR A 195 -9.69 9.96 -7.23
C TYR A 195 -9.47 8.51 -7.65
N THR A 196 -10.09 7.57 -6.92
CA THR A 196 -9.96 6.12 -7.21
C THR A 196 -11.13 5.56 -8.02
N GLY A 197 -11.98 6.41 -8.55
CA GLY A 197 -13.16 6.01 -9.31
C GLY A 197 -14.28 5.38 -8.46
N LYS A 198 -15.48 5.28 -9.05
CA LYS A 198 -16.69 4.72 -8.42
C LYS A 198 -16.86 3.20 -8.67
N GLY A 199 -15.85 2.50 -9.16
CA GLY A 199 -15.98 1.07 -9.51
C GLY A 199 -16.48 0.23 -8.34
N LYS A 200 -17.53 -0.57 -8.57
CA LYS A 200 -17.99 -1.54 -7.59
C LYS A 200 -16.99 -2.72 -7.59
N SER A 201 -16.52 -3.13 -6.42
CA SER A 201 -15.81 -4.40 -6.29
C SER A 201 -16.77 -5.54 -6.68
N LYS A 202 -16.36 -6.48 -7.52
CA LYS A 202 -17.14 -7.69 -7.77
C LYS A 202 -17.30 -8.41 -6.42
N LYS A 203 -18.56 -8.63 -6.00
CA LYS A 203 -18.83 -9.44 -4.81
C LYS A 203 -18.34 -10.86 -5.08
N ARG A 204 -17.64 -11.44 -4.14
CA ARG A 204 -17.27 -12.86 -4.18
C ARG A 204 -18.52 -13.65 -3.76
N GLU A 205 -19.05 -14.43 -4.66
CA GLU A 205 -20.26 -15.19 -4.40
C GLU A 205 -19.96 -16.47 -3.63
N ALA A 206 -20.82 -16.78 -2.66
CA ALA A 206 -20.83 -18.07 -1.99
C ALA A 206 -21.25 -19.20 -2.97
N LEU A 207 -20.87 -20.42 -2.66
CA LEU A 207 -21.42 -21.61 -3.32
C LEU A 207 -22.79 -21.94 -2.72
N SER A 208 -23.74 -22.26 -3.58
CA SER A 208 -25.06 -22.75 -3.17
C SER A 208 -24.98 -24.18 -2.63
N ASP A 209 -25.99 -24.62 -1.90
CA ASP A 209 -26.02 -26.01 -1.38
C ASP A 209 -26.01 -27.04 -2.51
N ILE A 210 -26.64 -26.74 -3.67
CA ILE A 210 -26.59 -27.61 -4.86
C ILE A 210 -25.16 -27.70 -5.41
N GLU A 211 -24.43 -26.60 -5.46
CA GLU A 211 -23.03 -26.57 -5.91
C GLU A 211 -22.12 -27.31 -4.95
N VAL A 212 -22.30 -27.13 -3.63
CA VAL A 212 -21.57 -27.88 -2.59
C VAL A 212 -21.82 -29.39 -2.73
N GLU A 213 -23.05 -29.80 -3.00
CA GLU A 213 -23.38 -31.22 -3.21
C GLU A 213 -22.77 -31.78 -4.50
N LYS A 214 -22.70 -31.00 -5.59
CA LYS A 214 -21.94 -31.39 -6.79
C LYS A 214 -20.47 -31.61 -6.48
N ILE A 215 -19.85 -30.75 -5.67
CA ILE A 215 -18.46 -30.89 -5.25
C ILE A 215 -18.28 -32.14 -4.39
N ARG A 216 -19.18 -32.42 -3.45
CA ARG A 216 -19.17 -33.64 -2.64
C ARG A 216 -19.15 -34.89 -3.51
N LYS A 217 -20.03 -34.96 -4.52
CA LYS A 217 -20.11 -36.10 -5.47
C LYS A 217 -18.90 -36.20 -6.40
N ALA A 218 -18.09 -35.18 -6.47
CA ALA A 218 -16.85 -35.13 -7.25
C ALA A 218 -15.62 -35.66 -6.47
N ILE A 219 -15.75 -35.86 -5.16
CA ILE A 219 -14.69 -36.45 -4.31
C ILE A 219 -14.39 -37.86 -4.84
N GLY A 220 -13.10 -38.17 -5.01
CA GLY A 220 -12.62 -39.40 -5.62
C GLY A 220 -12.61 -39.40 -7.16
N LYS A 221 -13.37 -38.51 -7.83
CA LYS A 221 -13.36 -38.35 -9.29
C LYS A 221 -12.35 -37.30 -9.74
N TYR A 222 -12.27 -36.19 -9.02
CA TYR A 222 -11.35 -35.08 -9.30
C TYR A 222 -10.39 -34.92 -8.12
N ARG A 223 -9.11 -34.87 -8.42
CA ARG A 223 -8.08 -34.62 -7.40
C ARG A 223 -8.33 -33.26 -6.74
N TYR A 224 -8.27 -33.20 -5.42
CA TYR A 224 -8.53 -32.01 -4.59
C TYR A 224 -10.00 -31.51 -4.55
N ALA A 225 -10.97 -32.27 -5.06
CA ALA A 225 -12.38 -31.92 -4.85
C ALA A 225 -12.76 -31.92 -3.36
N ASP A 226 -12.15 -32.82 -2.59
CA ASP A 226 -12.26 -32.89 -1.13
C ASP A 226 -11.68 -31.65 -0.42
N TYR A 227 -10.64 -30.98 -0.98
CA TYR A 227 -10.12 -29.71 -0.44
C TYR A 227 -11.16 -28.61 -0.56
N ILE A 228 -11.81 -28.53 -1.74
CA ILE A 228 -12.84 -27.53 -1.98
C ILE A 228 -14.05 -27.77 -1.08
N TYR A 229 -14.43 -29.06 -0.93
CA TYR A 229 -15.53 -29.45 -0.04
C TYR A 229 -15.21 -29.13 1.42
N ALA A 230 -14.01 -29.48 1.90
CA ALA A 230 -13.56 -29.17 3.24
C ALA A 230 -13.57 -27.66 3.51
N LEU A 231 -13.10 -26.84 2.57
CA LEU A 231 -13.07 -25.40 2.70
C LEU A 231 -14.47 -24.78 2.92
N CYS A 232 -15.54 -25.41 2.40
CA CYS A 232 -16.92 -25.00 2.62
C CYS A 232 -17.42 -25.21 4.05
N TYR A 233 -16.70 -26.00 4.86
CA TYR A 233 -17.08 -26.36 6.23
C TYR A 233 -16.01 -25.99 7.29
N LEU A 234 -14.85 -25.48 6.87
CA LEU A 234 -13.79 -25.05 7.80
C LEU A 234 -13.87 -23.57 8.16
N GLY A 235 -14.44 -22.76 7.29
CA GLY A 235 -14.47 -21.31 7.47
C GLY A 235 -13.11 -20.61 7.34
N TYR A 236 -12.06 -21.33 7.04
CA TYR A 236 -10.69 -20.80 6.85
C TYR A 236 -10.55 -19.97 5.57
N ARG A 237 -9.58 -19.06 5.55
CA ARG A 237 -9.13 -18.51 4.27
C ARG A 237 -8.43 -19.62 3.47
N PRO A 238 -8.51 -19.63 2.13
CA PRO A 238 -7.86 -20.68 1.34
C PRO A 238 -6.39 -20.89 1.72
N GLY A 239 -5.60 -19.84 1.86
CA GLY A 239 -4.19 -19.97 2.25
C GLY A 239 -4.01 -20.55 3.66
N GLU A 240 -4.85 -20.17 4.62
CA GLU A 240 -4.83 -20.75 5.99
C GLU A 240 -5.08 -22.26 5.96
N MET A 241 -6.06 -22.71 5.16
CA MET A 241 -6.32 -24.14 4.99
C MET A 241 -5.13 -24.87 4.34
N LEU A 242 -4.51 -24.29 3.33
CA LEU A 242 -3.40 -24.91 2.61
C LEU A 242 -2.10 -24.98 3.43
N GLU A 243 -1.93 -24.08 4.39
CA GLU A 243 -0.81 -24.04 5.33
C GLU A 243 -1.07 -24.89 6.59
N LEU A 244 -2.29 -25.47 6.76
CA LEU A 244 -2.67 -26.22 7.95
C LEU A 244 -1.80 -27.46 8.14
N ARG A 245 -1.19 -27.58 9.32
CA ARG A 245 -0.32 -28.69 9.69
C ARG A 245 -1.07 -29.71 10.54
N LYS A 246 -0.59 -30.95 10.55
CA LYS A 246 -1.18 -32.04 11.30
C LYS A 246 -1.12 -31.83 12.81
N ASP A 247 -0.06 -31.20 13.31
CA ASP A 247 0.11 -30.86 14.73
C ASP A 247 -0.86 -29.76 15.23
N GLN A 248 -1.54 -29.09 14.32
CA GLN A 248 -2.61 -28.13 14.63
C GLN A 248 -4.00 -28.79 14.69
N VAL A 249 -4.09 -30.08 14.45
CA VAL A 249 -5.34 -30.86 14.59
C VAL A 249 -5.29 -31.60 15.90
N ILE A 250 -6.17 -31.25 16.84
CA ILE A 250 -6.29 -31.91 18.14
C ILE A 250 -7.58 -32.71 18.22
N GLU A 251 -7.57 -33.77 19.00
CA GLU A 251 -8.76 -34.56 19.28
C GLU A 251 -9.15 -34.37 20.74
N HIS A 252 -10.42 -34.04 20.97
CA HIS A 252 -11.00 -33.95 22.30
C HIS A 252 -12.38 -34.62 22.29
N ASP A 253 -12.60 -35.56 23.21
CA ASP A 253 -13.81 -36.38 23.33
C ASP A 253 -14.27 -37.01 22.00
N GLY A 254 -13.31 -37.53 21.21
CA GLY A 254 -13.57 -38.20 19.96
C GLY A 254 -13.87 -37.24 18.78
N ARG A 255 -13.85 -35.93 18.98
CA ARG A 255 -14.09 -34.88 17.97
C ARG A 255 -12.80 -34.15 17.64
N LEU A 256 -12.67 -33.76 16.38
CA LEU A 256 -11.51 -33.04 15.90
C LEU A 256 -11.73 -31.53 16.01
N PHE A 257 -10.69 -30.83 16.41
CA PHE A 257 -10.60 -29.40 16.47
C PHE A 257 -9.33 -28.91 15.75
N LEU A 258 -9.42 -27.76 15.10
CA LEU A 258 -8.27 -27.12 14.45
C LEU A 258 -7.85 -25.92 15.29
N VAL A 259 -6.59 -25.86 15.64
CA VAL A 259 -6.01 -24.75 16.41
C VAL A 259 -5.21 -23.89 15.45
N GLU A 260 -5.70 -22.68 15.17
CA GLU A 260 -5.03 -21.74 14.28
C GLU A 260 -4.04 -20.85 15.05
N GLY A 261 -2.87 -20.66 14.52
CA GLY A 261 -1.94 -19.71 15.06
C GLY A 261 -0.98 -19.22 14.00
N LYS A 262 -1.13 -18.03 13.46
CA LYS A 262 0.04 -17.24 13.00
C LYS A 262 -0.25 -15.97 12.20
N LYS A 263 -1.41 -15.74 11.56
CA LYS A 263 -1.49 -14.66 10.52
C LYS A 263 -2.19 -13.35 10.92
N THR A 264 -3.01 -13.33 11.93
CA THR A 264 -3.67 -12.11 12.42
C THR A 264 -3.84 -12.19 13.93
N GLU A 265 -3.73 -11.06 14.64
CA GLU A 265 -3.97 -11.03 16.10
C GLU A 265 -5.33 -11.63 16.49
N ALA A 266 -6.35 -11.50 15.64
CA ALA A 266 -7.67 -12.08 15.82
C ALA A 266 -7.75 -13.59 15.49
N GLY A 267 -6.72 -14.18 14.92
CA GLY A 267 -6.65 -15.60 14.54
C GLY A 267 -5.74 -16.44 15.45
N ILE A 268 -4.94 -15.79 16.29
CA ILE A 268 -4.00 -16.50 17.17
C ILE A 268 -4.79 -17.26 18.25
N GLY A 269 -4.63 -18.59 18.25
CA GLY A 269 -5.27 -19.48 19.24
C GLY A 269 -6.75 -19.76 18.99
N ARG A 270 -7.30 -19.39 17.83
CA ARG A 270 -8.67 -19.74 17.46
C ARG A 270 -8.82 -21.24 17.33
N THR A 271 -9.72 -21.84 18.11
CA THR A 271 -10.09 -23.24 18.00
C THR A 271 -11.37 -23.36 17.19
N VAL A 272 -11.33 -24.14 16.09
CA VAL A 272 -12.49 -24.38 15.21
C VAL A 272 -12.83 -25.85 15.22
N PRO A 273 -14.02 -26.24 15.68
CA PRO A 273 -14.49 -27.62 15.60
C PRO A 273 -14.59 -28.07 14.14
N VAL A 274 -14.20 -29.29 13.88
CA VAL A 274 -14.34 -29.91 12.56
C VAL A 274 -15.77 -30.40 12.38
N HIS A 275 -16.47 -29.89 11.37
CA HIS A 275 -17.84 -30.30 11.06
C HIS A 275 -17.89 -31.79 10.66
N GLN A 276 -18.90 -32.54 11.13
CA GLN A 276 -19.06 -33.99 10.91
C GLN A 276 -18.96 -34.38 9.42
N LYS A 277 -19.50 -33.58 8.50
CA LYS A 277 -19.44 -33.84 7.03
C LYS A 277 -18.03 -33.92 6.46
N ILE A 278 -17.03 -33.34 7.12
CA ILE A 278 -15.64 -33.31 6.64
C ILE A 278 -14.67 -34.00 7.60
N GLU A 279 -15.14 -34.44 8.76
CA GLU A 279 -14.28 -35.07 9.79
C GLU A 279 -13.52 -36.28 9.24
N GLN A 280 -14.21 -37.15 8.49
CA GLN A 280 -13.56 -38.32 7.88
C GLN A 280 -12.47 -37.92 6.87
N ILE A 281 -12.68 -36.82 6.14
CA ILE A 281 -11.66 -36.28 5.20
C ILE A 281 -10.41 -35.89 5.98
N ILE A 282 -10.56 -35.15 7.08
CA ILE A 282 -9.43 -34.72 7.92
C ILE A 282 -8.74 -35.95 8.52
N ARG A 283 -9.48 -36.91 9.13
CA ARG A 283 -8.90 -38.11 9.71
C ARG A 283 -8.04 -38.88 8.71
N ILE A 284 -8.52 -39.13 7.49
CA ILE A 284 -7.76 -39.80 6.44
C ILE A 284 -6.45 -39.08 6.16
N ARG A 285 -6.50 -37.73 6.11
CA ARG A 285 -5.32 -36.89 5.77
C ARG A 285 -4.27 -36.89 6.87
N LEU A 286 -4.64 -37.05 8.14
CA LEU A 286 -3.68 -37.15 9.23
C LEU A 286 -2.79 -38.39 9.07
N PHE A 287 -3.31 -39.47 8.47
CA PHE A 287 -2.57 -40.72 8.28
C PHE A 287 -1.69 -40.77 7.01
N ILE A 288 -1.76 -39.72 6.11
CA ILE A 288 -0.92 -39.72 4.92
C ILE A 288 0.55 -39.52 5.32
N PRO A 289 1.45 -40.49 5.07
CA PRO A 289 2.86 -40.34 5.43
C PRO A 289 3.60 -39.39 4.48
N GLY A 290 4.78 -38.91 4.91
CA GLY A 290 5.68 -38.10 4.07
C GLY A 290 5.28 -36.62 3.91
N THR A 291 4.36 -36.13 4.71
CA THR A 291 4.00 -34.72 4.79
C THR A 291 3.46 -34.38 6.18
N ASP A 292 3.79 -33.18 6.66
CA ASP A 292 3.19 -32.59 7.87
C ASP A 292 1.96 -31.74 7.57
N LEU A 293 1.65 -31.52 6.29
CA LEU A 293 0.49 -30.73 5.87
C LEU A 293 -0.77 -31.58 5.82
N VAL A 294 -1.91 -31.02 6.21
CA VAL A 294 -3.22 -31.67 6.07
C VAL A 294 -3.68 -31.62 4.60
N PHE A 295 -3.36 -30.54 3.90
CA PHE A 295 -3.78 -30.29 2.51
C PHE A 295 -2.59 -30.05 1.57
N PRO A 296 -1.67 -31.01 1.41
CA PRO A 296 -0.48 -30.83 0.58
C PRO A 296 -0.80 -30.87 -0.92
N GLN A 297 0.07 -30.26 -1.72
CA GLN A 297 0.10 -30.48 -3.16
C GLN A 297 0.86 -31.77 -3.46
N TYR A 298 0.23 -32.69 -4.21
CA TYR A 298 0.88 -33.90 -4.71
C TYR A 298 1.81 -33.54 -5.87
N GLN A 299 3.06 -34.00 -5.82
CA GLN A 299 4.04 -33.82 -6.89
C GLN A 299 4.15 -35.10 -7.73
N PHE A 300 4.22 -34.92 -9.03
CA PHE A 300 4.38 -35.99 -9.99
C PHE A 300 5.47 -35.63 -10.98
N GLY A 301 6.28 -36.61 -11.32
CA GLY A 301 7.32 -36.52 -12.35
C GLY A 301 6.74 -36.22 -13.72
N LYS A 302 7.59 -35.73 -14.60
CA LYS A 302 7.22 -35.44 -15.98
C LYS A 302 6.99 -36.75 -16.76
N VAL A 303 5.88 -36.82 -17.47
CA VAL A 303 5.64 -37.88 -18.44
C VAL A 303 6.66 -37.75 -19.59
N SER A 304 7.31 -38.84 -19.93
CA SER A 304 8.28 -38.93 -21.02
C SER A 304 8.10 -40.23 -21.78
N LYS A 305 8.77 -40.40 -22.94
CA LYS A 305 8.77 -41.66 -23.71
C LYS A 305 9.28 -42.84 -22.85
N LYS A 306 10.23 -42.59 -21.91
CA LYS A 306 10.77 -43.59 -20.99
C LYS A 306 9.84 -43.86 -19.78
N HIS A 307 9.07 -42.86 -19.38
CA HIS A 307 8.12 -42.92 -18.26
C HIS A 307 6.77 -42.40 -18.72
N PRO A 308 5.95 -43.27 -19.37
CA PRO A 308 4.66 -42.88 -19.95
C PRO A 308 3.58 -42.56 -18.89
N VAL A 309 3.86 -42.87 -17.62
CA VAL A 309 2.99 -42.54 -16.48
C VAL A 309 3.76 -41.62 -15.54
N ALA A 310 3.09 -40.56 -15.08
CA ALA A 310 3.66 -39.67 -14.08
C ALA A 310 3.77 -40.39 -12.72
N LEU A 311 5.00 -40.61 -12.27
CA LEU A 311 5.28 -41.22 -10.97
C LEU A 311 5.11 -40.19 -9.86
N PHE A 312 4.58 -40.64 -8.73
CA PHE A 312 4.50 -39.77 -7.53
C PHE A 312 5.91 -39.54 -6.97
N GLU A 313 6.24 -38.25 -6.75
CA GLU A 313 7.54 -37.81 -6.27
C GLU A 313 7.51 -37.25 -4.84
N GLY A 314 6.33 -37.00 -4.29
CA GLY A 314 6.17 -36.49 -2.93
C GLY A 314 5.12 -35.40 -2.80
N PHE A 315 5.29 -34.61 -1.73
CA PHE A 315 4.38 -33.55 -1.35
C PHE A 315 5.11 -32.21 -1.24
N LYS A 316 4.38 -31.13 -1.46
CA LYS A 316 4.83 -29.77 -1.14
C LYS A 316 3.65 -28.92 -0.68
N GLU A 317 3.95 -27.74 -0.18
CA GLU A 317 2.94 -26.73 0.10
C GLU A 317 2.25 -26.28 -1.21
N MET A 318 0.93 -26.16 -1.15
CA MET A 318 0.12 -25.70 -2.28
C MET A 318 -0.07 -24.18 -2.21
N SER A 319 0.41 -23.46 -3.22
CA SER A 319 0.18 -22.03 -3.27
C SER A 319 -1.28 -21.68 -3.58
N ASP A 320 -1.76 -20.54 -3.06
CA ASP A 320 -3.09 -19.99 -3.36
C ASP A 320 -3.36 -19.88 -4.86
N ASN A 321 -2.34 -19.49 -5.64
CA ASN A 321 -2.47 -19.36 -7.08
C ASN A 321 -2.66 -20.73 -7.77
N TYR A 322 -1.87 -21.72 -7.37
CA TYR A 322 -2.02 -23.09 -7.90
C TYR A 322 -3.41 -23.65 -7.55
N PHE A 323 -3.81 -23.51 -6.28
CA PHE A 323 -5.14 -23.96 -5.84
C PHE A 323 -6.26 -23.31 -6.64
N ARG A 324 -6.18 -22.01 -6.87
CA ARG A 324 -7.19 -21.26 -7.64
C ARG A 324 -7.22 -21.64 -9.12
N GLU A 325 -6.04 -21.59 -9.78
CA GLU A 325 -5.97 -21.71 -11.24
C GLU A 325 -5.94 -23.16 -11.74
N MET A 326 -5.22 -24.03 -11.03
CA MET A 326 -4.96 -25.41 -11.46
C MET A 326 -5.88 -26.43 -10.79
N THR A 327 -6.64 -26.03 -9.75
CA THR A 327 -7.52 -26.94 -9.00
C THR A 327 -8.96 -26.44 -9.01
N PHE A 328 -9.22 -25.31 -8.38
CA PHE A 328 -10.57 -24.81 -8.16
C PHE A 328 -11.30 -24.52 -9.49
N LYS A 329 -10.73 -23.67 -10.33
CA LYS A 329 -11.38 -23.29 -11.60
C LYS A 329 -11.66 -24.47 -12.52
N PRO A 330 -10.69 -25.40 -12.79
CA PRO A 330 -10.98 -26.57 -13.64
C PRO A 330 -12.08 -27.46 -13.08
N ILE A 331 -12.11 -27.68 -11.75
CA ILE A 331 -13.16 -28.48 -11.13
C ILE A 331 -14.52 -27.78 -11.24
N MET A 332 -14.59 -26.46 -10.96
CA MET A 332 -15.86 -25.71 -11.13
C MET A 332 -16.38 -25.81 -12.56
N ALA A 333 -15.51 -25.64 -13.55
CA ALA A 333 -15.88 -25.77 -14.97
C ALA A 333 -16.37 -27.19 -15.30
N ALA A 334 -15.68 -28.24 -14.83
CA ALA A 334 -16.07 -29.62 -15.05
C ALA A 334 -17.41 -30.00 -14.39
N LEU A 335 -17.79 -29.32 -13.31
CA LEU A 335 -19.06 -29.52 -12.62
C LEU A 335 -20.19 -28.63 -13.14
N GLY A 336 -19.94 -27.81 -14.16
CA GLY A 336 -20.93 -26.86 -14.70
C GLY A 336 -21.35 -25.82 -13.63
N ILE A 337 -20.43 -25.39 -12.79
CA ILE A 337 -20.64 -24.31 -11.83
C ILE A 337 -20.24 -23.00 -12.49
N ALA A 338 -21.08 -21.96 -12.33
CA ALA A 338 -20.95 -20.69 -13.02
C ALA A 338 -19.56 -20.07 -12.85
N GLU A 339 -19.07 -19.43 -13.94
CA GLU A 339 -17.85 -18.63 -13.91
C GLU A 339 -17.94 -17.49 -12.87
N GLY A 340 -16.80 -17.13 -12.30
CA GLY A 340 -16.71 -16.04 -11.30
C GLY A 340 -16.66 -16.51 -9.86
N LYS A 341 -16.95 -17.78 -9.59
CA LYS A 341 -16.68 -18.39 -8.27
C LYS A 341 -15.17 -18.45 -8.04
N VAL A 342 -14.75 -18.20 -6.80
CA VAL A 342 -13.35 -18.23 -6.37
C VAL A 342 -13.23 -19.00 -5.05
N PRO A 343 -12.05 -19.53 -4.71
CA PRO A 343 -11.88 -20.29 -3.46
C PRO A 343 -12.39 -19.57 -2.21
N TYR A 344 -12.24 -18.26 -2.15
CA TYR A 344 -12.75 -17.44 -1.04
C TYR A 344 -14.30 -17.48 -0.93
N GLY A 345 -15.00 -17.82 -2.01
CA GLY A 345 -16.45 -18.07 -2.01
C GLY A 345 -16.87 -19.24 -1.09
N ALA A 346 -16.00 -20.25 -0.93
CA ALA A 346 -16.25 -21.35 0.01
C ALA A 346 -16.30 -20.86 1.46
N ARG A 347 -15.43 -19.92 1.86
CA ARG A 347 -15.50 -19.27 3.19
C ARG A 347 -16.83 -18.47 3.34
N HIS A 348 -17.31 -17.81 2.29
CA HIS A 348 -18.63 -17.18 2.32
C HIS A 348 -19.76 -18.20 2.47
N THR A 349 -19.61 -19.40 1.87
CA THR A 349 -20.55 -20.51 2.04
C THR A 349 -20.62 -20.92 3.52
N PHE A 350 -19.46 -21.14 4.16
CA PHE A 350 -19.39 -21.40 5.60
C PHE A 350 -20.09 -20.30 6.41
N SER A 351 -19.74 -19.04 6.15
CA SER A 351 -20.34 -17.90 6.87
C SER A 351 -21.87 -17.85 6.70
N ASN A 352 -22.38 -18.18 5.50
CA ASN A 352 -23.83 -18.22 5.25
C ASN A 352 -24.52 -19.39 5.96
N LYS A 353 -23.86 -20.55 6.05
CA LYS A 353 -24.34 -21.70 6.82
C LYS A 353 -24.35 -21.40 8.31
N LEU A 354 -23.27 -20.82 8.81
CA LEU A 354 -23.11 -20.45 10.21
C LEU A 354 -24.13 -19.39 10.67
N LYS A 355 -24.52 -18.45 9.82
CA LYS A 355 -25.60 -17.51 10.13
C LYS A 355 -26.96 -18.16 10.37
N LYS A 356 -27.18 -19.33 9.78
CA LYS A 356 -28.41 -20.12 9.93
C LYS A 356 -28.33 -21.15 11.04
N ALA A 357 -27.15 -21.39 11.58
CA ALA A 357 -26.93 -22.31 12.68
C ALA A 357 -27.49 -21.73 13.99
N ASP A 358 -27.84 -22.60 14.92
CA ASP A 358 -28.23 -22.20 16.27
C ASP A 358 -27.00 -21.76 17.07
N GLY A 359 -27.16 -20.89 18.05
CA GLY A 359 -26.08 -20.42 18.93
C GLY A 359 -25.87 -18.91 18.93
N ASP A 360 -24.99 -18.45 19.80
CA ASP A 360 -24.70 -17.02 20.01
C ASP A 360 -23.92 -16.42 18.83
N ASP A 361 -24.28 -15.18 18.48
CA ASP A 361 -23.61 -14.48 17.35
C ASP A 361 -22.13 -14.16 17.63
N ARG A 362 -21.73 -14.08 18.91
CA ARG A 362 -20.33 -13.88 19.32
C ARG A 362 -19.51 -15.10 18.98
N ASP A 363 -20.01 -16.29 19.32
CA ASP A 363 -19.33 -17.56 19.07
C ASP A 363 -19.25 -17.85 17.56
N LYS A 364 -20.31 -17.53 16.82
CA LYS A 364 -20.32 -17.55 15.35
C LYS A 364 -19.26 -16.62 14.75
N ALA A 365 -19.09 -15.43 15.31
CA ALA A 365 -18.07 -14.49 14.86
C ALA A 365 -16.65 -15.00 15.18
N ALA A 366 -16.44 -15.60 16.35
CA ALA A 366 -15.19 -16.23 16.74
C ALA A 366 -14.83 -17.37 15.78
N LEU A 367 -15.79 -18.22 15.42
CA LEU A 367 -15.61 -19.31 14.44
C LEU A 367 -15.19 -18.81 13.05
N ILE A 368 -15.61 -17.62 12.63
CA ILE A 368 -15.22 -17.04 11.34
C ILE A 368 -13.86 -16.33 11.43
N GLY A 369 -13.47 -15.81 12.61
CA GLY A 369 -12.25 -15.00 12.77
C GLY A 369 -12.36 -13.65 12.03
N HIS A 370 -13.41 -12.88 12.30
CA HIS A 370 -13.58 -11.51 11.81
C HIS A 370 -12.92 -10.53 12.77
N SER A 371 -12.00 -9.71 12.25
CA SER A 371 -11.28 -8.68 13.00
C SER A 371 -12.15 -7.48 13.43
N ASP A 372 -13.34 -7.32 12.87
CA ASP A 372 -14.23 -6.19 13.17
C ASP A 372 -14.96 -6.31 14.52
N TYR A 373 -14.81 -7.44 15.22
CA TYR A 373 -15.24 -7.57 16.61
C TYR A 373 -14.14 -7.13 17.59
N THR A 374 -13.55 -5.99 17.35
CA THR A 374 -12.46 -5.41 18.15
C THR A 374 -12.82 -5.04 19.58
N PHE A 375 -14.07 -5.22 20.00
CA PHE A 375 -14.53 -4.82 21.34
C PHE A 375 -14.35 -5.91 22.42
N THR A 376 -13.84 -7.10 22.08
CA THR A 376 -13.91 -8.22 23.03
C THR A 376 -12.57 -8.93 23.28
N GLN A 377 -11.43 -8.42 22.77
CA GLN A 377 -10.12 -9.07 22.98
C GLN A 377 -9.63 -9.05 24.45
N THR A 378 -10.28 -8.33 25.35
CA THR A 378 -9.81 -8.19 26.74
C THR A 378 -10.46 -9.17 27.73
N LYS A 379 -11.33 -10.08 27.30
CA LYS A 379 -12.03 -11.02 28.18
C LYS A 379 -12.36 -12.36 27.56
N TYR A 380 -11.50 -12.95 26.75
CA TYR A 380 -11.65 -14.38 26.41
C TYR A 380 -11.08 -15.27 27.52
N GLN A 381 -11.86 -15.44 28.54
CA GLN A 381 -11.87 -16.71 29.26
C GLN A 381 -12.59 -17.72 28.37
N SER A 382 -11.89 -18.82 28.05
CA SER A 382 -12.34 -20.07 27.45
C SER A 382 -13.78 -20.07 26.90
N THR A 383 -13.93 -19.82 25.57
CA THR A 383 -15.16 -20.23 24.88
C THR A 383 -15.29 -21.73 25.05
N ASP A 384 -16.42 -22.21 25.56
CA ASP A 384 -16.66 -23.63 25.79
C ASP A 384 -16.58 -24.36 24.45
N GLN A 385 -15.72 -25.38 24.38
CA GLN A 385 -15.51 -26.16 23.15
C GLN A 385 -16.80 -26.91 22.75
N ASP A 386 -17.62 -27.30 23.70
CA ASP A 386 -18.90 -27.96 23.46
C ASP A 386 -19.91 -27.02 22.83
N GLU A 387 -19.96 -25.74 23.24
CA GLU A 387 -20.81 -24.73 22.63
C GLU A 387 -20.41 -24.47 21.18
N LEU A 388 -19.11 -24.32 20.90
CA LEU A 388 -18.63 -24.16 19.52
C LEU A 388 -18.93 -25.38 18.65
N LEU A 389 -18.81 -26.57 19.22
CA LEU A 389 -19.13 -27.80 18.54
C LEU A 389 -20.61 -27.90 18.21
N ALA A 390 -21.49 -27.61 19.15
CA ALA A 390 -22.95 -27.60 18.95
C ALA A 390 -23.34 -26.61 17.81
N ILE A 391 -22.73 -25.44 17.77
CA ILE A 391 -22.95 -24.46 16.69
C ILE A 391 -22.55 -25.04 15.33
N VAL A 392 -21.33 -25.62 15.24
CA VAL A 392 -20.83 -26.18 13.97
C VAL A 392 -21.68 -27.37 13.52
N ASP A 393 -22.10 -28.23 14.43
CA ASP A 393 -22.93 -29.40 14.11
C ASP A 393 -24.37 -29.04 13.71
N SER A 394 -24.89 -27.92 14.15
CA SER A 394 -26.22 -27.40 13.73
C SER A 394 -26.23 -26.82 12.31
N MET A 395 -25.06 -26.63 11.68
CA MET A 395 -24.95 -26.15 10.30
C MET A 395 -25.47 -27.20 9.31
N LYS A 396 -26.48 -26.85 8.50
CA LYS A 396 -27.06 -27.72 7.46
C LYS A 396 -26.26 -27.72 6.18
#